data_48bc6677982169f4b367b62aa181be5b
#
_entry.id   48bc6677982169f4b367b62aa181be5b
#
_cell.length_a   1.000
_cell.length_b   1.000
_cell.length_c   1.000
_cell.angle_alpha   90.00
_cell.angle_beta   90.00
_cell.angle_gamma   90.00
#
_symmetry.space_group_name_H-M   'P 1'
#
loop_
_entity.id
_entity.type
_entity.pdbx_description
1 polymer ?
#
loop_
_entity_poly.entity_id
_entity_poly.type
_entity_poly.pdbx_seq_one_letter_code
_entity_poly.pdbx_strand_id
1 'polypeptide(L)'
;MGARTTKRVLIGMAAASLLVTTSSIPAQAAGETIGFSPISWHIDAMVGISHGFEGIAGSMGLKTVLAPDPNFDSATAKKNIESWITNGTVKGFWSITPGVPSTLKSTLLLAQQKGVKAVVNGVPKDYGFSGLQKGISFGVIDYAKEGRELGKATGECLVLQGKPTGSIIMGVNPAGTIGKKEMESAFLVAFKKAAPKAKIARQVSFTGDQAKQQSTARSAIQAVPTAVGMVTWTDEGSLGSVAAYKAAGKKLENLCLVGAGGGPQAIAAVKANQLFSLIALDFGADIAQNIVELKRLIANPTAKGKQLTTPVKVYSW
;
A
#
# COMPACT_ATOMS: atom_id res chain seq x y z
N MET A 1 -27.54 -34.34 -81.05
CA MET A 1 -26.29 -33.57 -81.01
C MET A 1 -26.67 -32.13 -80.67
N GLY A 2 -26.57 -31.73 -79.42
CA GLY A 2 -27.01 -30.45 -78.91
C GLY A 2 -25.83 -29.65 -78.39
N ALA A 3 -25.59 -28.45 -78.98
CA ALA A 3 -24.61 -27.50 -78.59
C ALA A 3 -25.11 -26.69 -77.37
N ARG A 4 -24.39 -26.76 -76.28
CA ARG A 4 -24.67 -25.90 -75.12
C ARG A 4 -23.87 -24.59 -75.25
N THR A 5 -24.62 -23.51 -75.34
CA THR A 5 -24.14 -22.11 -75.32
C THR A 5 -23.88 -21.68 -73.87
N THR A 6 -22.64 -21.37 -73.54
CA THR A 6 -22.24 -20.82 -72.22
C THR A 6 -22.34 -19.31 -72.23
N LYS A 7 -23.29 -18.74 -71.45
CA LYS A 7 -23.37 -17.28 -71.20
C LYS A 7 -22.28 -16.87 -70.16
N ARG A 8 -21.37 -16.00 -70.59
CA ARG A 8 -20.44 -15.32 -69.66
C ARG A 8 -21.15 -14.17 -68.98
N VAL A 9 -21.27 -14.22 -67.64
CA VAL A 9 -21.71 -13.12 -66.82
C VAL A 9 -20.49 -12.31 -66.43
N LEU A 10 -20.40 -11.05 -66.85
CA LEU A 10 -19.45 -10.08 -66.40
C LEU A 10 -19.91 -9.55 -65.05
N ILE A 11 -19.18 -9.86 -63.97
CA ILE A 11 -19.34 -9.26 -62.67
C ILE A 11 -18.45 -8.04 -62.59
N GLY A 12 -19.05 -6.84 -62.56
CA GLY A 12 -18.35 -5.58 -62.37
C GLY A 12 -17.89 -5.51 -60.88
N MET A 13 -16.59 -5.43 -60.65
CA MET A 13 -16.00 -5.10 -59.37
C MET A 13 -16.15 -3.60 -59.10
N ALA A 14 -17.05 -3.20 -58.23
CA ALA A 14 -17.07 -1.86 -57.64
C ALA A 14 -15.97 -1.82 -56.52
N ALA A 15 -14.90 -1.04 -56.77
CA ALA A 15 -13.90 -0.78 -55.77
C ALA A 15 -14.49 0.19 -54.72
N ALA A 16 -14.89 -0.34 -53.58
CA ALA A 16 -15.19 0.47 -52.40
C ALA A 16 -13.89 0.89 -51.73
N SER A 17 -13.50 2.14 -51.88
CA SER A 17 -12.40 2.79 -51.17
C SER A 17 -12.76 2.94 -49.71
N LEU A 18 -12.32 2.01 -48.86
CA LEU A 18 -12.34 2.15 -47.43
C LEU A 18 -11.36 3.26 -47.01
N LEU A 19 -11.88 4.43 -46.73
CA LEU A 19 -11.17 5.49 -45.98
C LEU A 19 -10.93 4.96 -44.59
N VAL A 20 -9.75 4.37 -44.36
CA VAL A 20 -9.25 4.07 -43.00
C VAL A 20 -8.90 5.43 -42.38
N THR A 21 -9.84 5.96 -41.59
CA THR A 21 -9.50 7.02 -40.64
C THR A 21 -8.57 6.42 -39.62
N THR A 22 -7.27 6.63 -39.79
CA THR A 22 -6.28 6.39 -38.76
C THR A 22 -6.58 7.34 -37.61
N SER A 23 -7.41 6.89 -36.64
CA SER A 23 -7.42 7.51 -35.33
C SER A 23 -6.00 7.42 -34.80
N SER A 24 -5.35 8.59 -34.72
CA SER A 24 -4.05 8.71 -34.06
C SER A 24 -4.20 8.23 -32.61
N ILE A 25 -3.84 6.98 -32.34
CA ILE A 25 -3.58 6.51 -30.98
C ILE A 25 -2.52 7.47 -30.46
N PRO A 26 -2.78 8.23 -29.37
CA PRO A 26 -1.77 9.10 -28.82
C PRO A 26 -0.50 8.29 -28.62
N ALA A 27 0.62 8.76 -29.16
CA ALA A 27 1.91 8.09 -29.08
C ALA A 27 2.13 7.70 -27.62
N GLN A 28 2.08 6.41 -27.37
CA GLN A 28 2.32 5.85 -26.06
C GLN A 28 3.70 6.36 -25.64
N ALA A 29 3.83 6.95 -24.45
CA ALA A 29 5.08 7.48 -23.91
C ALA A 29 6.08 6.33 -23.69
N ALA A 30 6.46 5.68 -24.81
CA ALA A 30 7.34 4.55 -24.84
C ALA A 30 8.75 5.03 -24.49
N GLY A 31 9.24 4.57 -23.35
CA GLY A 31 10.62 4.77 -22.94
C GLY A 31 10.87 5.98 -22.03
N GLU A 32 9.85 6.66 -21.49
CA GLU A 32 10.07 7.68 -20.46
C GLU A 32 10.58 7.05 -19.17
N THR A 33 11.52 7.74 -18.52
CA THR A 33 12.12 7.26 -17.28
C THR A 33 11.40 7.87 -16.09
N ILE A 34 11.00 6.99 -15.13
CA ILE A 34 10.46 7.38 -13.83
C ILE A 34 11.38 6.90 -12.70
N GLY A 35 11.44 7.68 -11.61
CA GLY A 35 12.30 7.39 -10.47
C GLY A 35 11.53 6.90 -9.25
N PHE A 36 12.16 6.06 -8.42
CA PHE A 36 11.69 5.74 -7.08
C PHE A 36 12.75 6.08 -6.03
N SER A 37 12.36 6.87 -5.01
CA SER A 37 13.23 7.27 -3.89
C SER A 37 12.64 6.73 -2.58
N PRO A 38 13.32 5.77 -1.90
CA PRO A 38 12.85 5.15 -0.66
C PRO A 38 13.16 6.01 0.57
N ILE A 39 12.66 5.56 1.73
CA ILE A 39 13.13 6.05 3.04
C ILE A 39 14.56 5.55 3.30
N SER A 40 14.81 4.29 3.08
CA SER A 40 16.10 3.61 3.14
C SER A 40 15.98 2.20 2.55
N TRP A 41 17.05 1.71 1.93
CA TRP A 41 17.13 0.31 1.45
C TRP A 41 17.35 -0.72 2.56
N HIS A 42 17.59 -0.27 3.80
CA HIS A 42 17.66 -1.15 4.98
C HIS A 42 16.28 -1.63 5.46
N ILE A 43 15.20 -1.19 4.81
CA ILE A 43 13.83 -1.64 5.08
C ILE A 43 13.42 -2.63 4.00
N ASP A 44 13.20 -3.90 4.36
CA ASP A 44 12.81 -4.97 3.42
C ASP A 44 11.57 -4.61 2.57
N ALA A 45 10.60 -3.91 3.18
CA ALA A 45 9.44 -3.44 2.45
C ALA A 45 9.79 -2.47 1.30
N MET A 46 10.83 -1.62 1.46
CA MET A 46 11.27 -0.71 0.40
C MET A 46 11.93 -1.47 -0.75
N VAL A 47 12.68 -2.53 -0.44
CA VAL A 47 13.24 -3.43 -1.46
C VAL A 47 12.13 -4.14 -2.22
N GLY A 48 11.13 -4.67 -1.51
CA GLY A 48 9.95 -5.29 -2.15
C GLY A 48 9.16 -4.31 -3.03
N ILE A 49 8.97 -3.07 -2.58
CA ILE A 49 8.32 -2.02 -3.34
C ILE A 49 9.13 -1.67 -4.60
N SER A 50 10.47 -1.60 -4.53
CA SER A 50 11.29 -1.29 -5.70
C SER A 50 11.18 -2.34 -6.79
N HIS A 51 11.22 -3.63 -6.44
CA HIS A 51 11.03 -4.72 -7.40
C HIS A 51 9.65 -4.66 -8.05
N GLY A 52 8.59 -4.39 -7.25
CA GLY A 52 7.25 -4.18 -7.77
C GLY A 52 7.16 -2.95 -8.69
N PHE A 53 7.82 -1.85 -8.33
CA PHE A 53 7.88 -0.62 -9.12
C PHE A 53 8.54 -0.86 -10.49
N GLU A 54 9.70 -1.53 -10.51
CA GLU A 54 10.41 -1.87 -11.75
C GLU A 54 9.58 -2.80 -12.63
N GLY A 55 9.00 -3.85 -12.06
CA GLY A 55 8.19 -4.82 -12.79
C GLY A 55 6.92 -4.20 -13.39
N ILE A 56 6.16 -3.44 -12.61
CA ILE A 56 4.92 -2.80 -13.07
C ILE A 56 5.23 -1.69 -14.08
N ALA A 57 6.22 -0.82 -13.81
CA ALA A 57 6.63 0.23 -14.74
C ALA A 57 7.09 -0.35 -16.08
N GLY A 58 7.93 -1.40 -16.04
CA GLY A 58 8.39 -2.10 -17.23
C GLY A 58 7.24 -2.69 -18.06
N SER A 59 6.23 -3.30 -17.42
CA SER A 59 5.02 -3.80 -18.10
C SER A 59 4.20 -2.68 -18.76
N MET A 60 4.34 -1.45 -18.30
CA MET A 60 3.69 -0.25 -18.86
C MET A 60 4.57 0.49 -19.88
N GLY A 61 5.73 -0.08 -20.28
CA GLY A 61 6.65 0.51 -21.26
C GLY A 61 7.49 1.67 -20.72
N LEU A 62 7.63 1.81 -19.40
CA LEU A 62 8.44 2.84 -18.75
C LEU A 62 9.83 2.28 -18.39
N LYS A 63 10.85 3.16 -18.41
CA LYS A 63 12.14 2.89 -17.80
C LYS A 63 12.13 3.33 -16.34
N THR A 64 12.93 2.68 -15.50
CA THR A 64 13.02 2.99 -14.09
C THR A 64 14.44 3.36 -13.66
N VAL A 65 14.53 4.17 -12.62
CA VAL A 65 15.76 4.45 -11.90
C VAL A 65 15.47 4.49 -10.40
N LEU A 66 16.33 3.87 -9.61
CA LEU A 66 16.23 3.87 -8.15
C LEU A 66 17.21 4.89 -7.58
N ALA A 67 16.81 5.65 -6.56
CA ALA A 67 17.71 6.55 -5.86
C ALA A 67 18.78 5.78 -5.08
N PRO A 68 19.99 6.32 -4.95
CA PRO A 68 20.94 5.85 -3.93
C PRO A 68 20.28 5.87 -2.55
N ASP A 69 20.75 4.99 -1.63
CA ASP A 69 20.19 4.90 -0.28
C ASP A 69 20.29 6.25 0.46
N PRO A 70 19.17 6.86 0.85
CA PRO A 70 19.23 8.05 1.68
C PRO A 70 19.50 7.75 3.15
N ASN A 71 19.47 6.47 3.56
CA ASN A 71 19.76 6.02 4.92
C ASN A 71 18.99 6.83 5.99
N PHE A 72 17.67 6.97 5.83
CA PHE A 72 16.77 7.74 6.69
C PHE A 72 17.04 9.26 6.73
N ASP A 73 17.96 9.77 5.92
CA ASP A 73 18.32 11.18 5.88
C ASP A 73 17.56 11.94 4.78
N SER A 74 16.76 12.92 5.20
CA SER A 74 15.95 13.71 4.29
C SER A 74 16.75 14.65 3.39
N ALA A 75 17.93 15.10 3.82
CA ALA A 75 18.79 15.96 3.02
C ALA A 75 19.44 15.17 1.89
N THR A 76 19.85 13.93 2.16
CA THR A 76 20.35 13.00 1.13
C THR A 76 19.26 12.62 0.14
N ALA A 77 18.05 12.29 0.60
CA ALA A 77 16.90 12.02 -0.29
C ALA A 77 16.62 13.22 -1.21
N LYS A 78 16.59 14.42 -0.63
CA LYS A 78 16.43 15.68 -1.37
C LYS A 78 17.49 15.83 -2.45
N LYS A 79 18.76 15.69 -2.12
CA LYS A 79 19.89 15.80 -3.06
C LYS A 79 19.78 14.81 -4.22
N ASN A 80 19.41 13.56 -3.93
CA ASN A 80 19.23 12.52 -4.94
C ASN A 80 18.12 12.90 -5.93
N ILE A 81 16.97 13.35 -5.44
CA ILE A 81 15.84 13.77 -6.28
C ILE A 81 16.19 15.03 -7.09
N GLU A 82 16.82 16.03 -6.48
CA GLU A 82 17.24 17.27 -7.17
C GLU A 82 18.27 17.00 -8.28
N SER A 83 19.15 16.01 -8.08
CA SER A 83 20.07 15.55 -9.14
C SER A 83 19.28 15.01 -10.34
N TRP A 84 18.27 14.19 -10.13
CA TRP A 84 17.42 13.68 -11.22
C TRP A 84 16.71 14.80 -12.00
N ILE A 85 16.17 15.78 -11.26
CA ILE A 85 15.43 16.91 -11.84
C ILE A 85 16.39 17.78 -12.67
N THR A 86 17.56 18.10 -12.11
CA THR A 86 18.54 19.01 -12.73
C THR A 86 19.19 18.39 -13.97
N ASN A 87 19.50 17.10 -13.91
CA ASN A 87 20.13 16.37 -15.01
C ASN A 87 19.11 15.86 -16.06
N GLY A 88 17.80 16.07 -15.83
CA GLY A 88 16.77 15.57 -16.74
C GLY A 88 16.67 14.04 -16.80
N THR A 89 17.15 13.36 -15.75
CA THR A 89 17.20 11.88 -15.69
C THR A 89 15.80 11.26 -15.71
N VAL A 90 14.80 11.92 -15.09
CA VAL A 90 13.44 11.40 -14.98
C VAL A 90 12.39 12.40 -15.49
N LYS A 91 11.29 11.89 -16.00
CA LYS A 91 10.08 12.68 -16.31
C LYS A 91 9.12 12.77 -15.12
N GLY A 92 9.26 11.86 -14.18
CA GLY A 92 8.52 11.86 -12.93
C GLY A 92 9.16 10.93 -11.91
N PHE A 93 8.79 11.08 -10.65
CA PHE A 93 9.28 10.24 -9.57
C PHE A 93 8.21 9.98 -8.51
N TRP A 94 8.33 8.84 -7.84
CA TRP A 94 7.64 8.55 -6.60
C TRP A 94 8.64 8.56 -5.45
N SER A 95 8.32 9.27 -4.36
CA SER A 95 9.16 9.30 -3.16
C SER A 95 8.37 8.97 -1.91
N ILE A 96 8.89 8.02 -1.15
CA ILE A 96 8.51 7.78 0.23
C ILE A 96 9.53 8.52 1.09
N THR A 97 9.15 9.72 1.54
CA THR A 97 10.09 10.69 2.12
C THR A 97 10.56 10.27 3.51
N PRO A 98 11.88 10.19 3.75
CA PRO A 98 12.39 10.08 5.10
C PRO A 98 12.22 11.38 5.88
N GLY A 99 12.02 11.28 7.20
CA GLY A 99 11.97 12.43 8.11
C GLY A 99 10.79 13.36 7.89
N VAL A 100 11.04 14.68 7.87
CA VAL A 100 9.99 15.71 7.81
C VAL A 100 9.66 16.05 6.35
N PRO A 101 8.43 15.77 5.86
CA PRO A 101 8.04 15.99 4.46
C PRO A 101 8.28 17.41 3.94
N SER A 102 8.13 18.44 4.80
CA SER A 102 8.32 19.84 4.39
C SER A 102 9.74 20.17 3.89
N THR A 103 10.74 19.33 4.20
CA THR A 103 12.10 19.47 3.67
C THR A 103 12.16 19.34 2.15
N LEU A 104 11.22 18.61 1.54
CA LEU A 104 11.10 18.44 0.09
C LEU A 104 10.29 19.54 -0.61
N LYS A 105 9.75 20.54 0.10
CA LYS A 105 8.94 21.59 -0.52
C LYS A 105 9.67 22.27 -1.69
N SER A 106 10.92 22.71 -1.48
CA SER A 106 11.72 23.36 -2.51
C SER A 106 12.01 22.44 -3.71
N THR A 107 12.25 21.16 -3.46
CA THR A 107 12.46 20.13 -4.49
C THR A 107 11.21 19.92 -5.35
N LEU A 108 10.03 19.90 -4.72
CA LEU A 108 8.76 19.78 -5.44
C LEU A 108 8.45 21.03 -6.29
N LEU A 109 8.78 22.22 -5.79
CA LEU A 109 8.69 23.46 -6.58
C LEU A 109 9.68 23.46 -7.75
N LEU A 110 10.90 22.99 -7.56
CA LEU A 110 11.89 22.79 -8.63
C LEU A 110 11.38 21.79 -9.68
N ALA A 111 10.79 20.68 -9.25
CA ALA A 111 10.18 19.70 -10.15
C ALA A 111 9.08 20.34 -11.01
N GLN A 112 8.18 21.13 -10.41
CA GLN A 112 7.15 21.87 -11.15
C GLN A 112 7.76 22.83 -12.18
N GLN A 113 8.78 23.59 -11.79
CA GLN A 113 9.48 24.53 -12.68
C GLN A 113 10.11 23.82 -13.87
N LYS A 114 10.72 22.65 -13.64
CA LYS A 114 11.37 21.83 -14.67
C LYS A 114 10.42 20.90 -15.43
N GLY A 115 9.13 20.92 -15.10
CA GLY A 115 8.14 20.05 -15.73
C GLY A 115 8.17 18.58 -15.31
N VAL A 116 8.99 18.22 -14.32
CA VAL A 116 9.06 16.86 -13.73
C VAL A 116 7.86 16.64 -12.83
N LYS A 117 7.27 15.44 -12.89
CA LYS A 117 6.08 15.08 -12.14
C LYS A 117 6.43 14.33 -10.85
N ALA A 118 5.58 14.42 -9.84
CA ALA A 118 5.84 13.77 -8.58
C ALA A 118 4.60 13.09 -8.01
N VAL A 119 4.82 11.93 -7.38
CA VAL A 119 3.93 11.34 -6.37
C VAL A 119 4.74 11.26 -5.09
N VAL A 120 4.21 11.78 -3.99
CA VAL A 120 4.88 11.79 -2.69
C VAL A 120 3.93 11.32 -1.60
N ASN A 121 4.47 10.65 -0.57
CA ASN A 121 3.65 10.13 0.52
C ASN A 121 3.32 11.24 1.54
N GLY A 122 2.04 11.36 1.88
CA GLY A 122 1.51 12.37 2.80
C GLY A 122 0.36 13.17 2.18
N VAL A 123 0.06 14.31 2.80
CA VAL A 123 -0.94 15.26 2.29
C VAL A 123 -0.26 16.59 1.92
N PRO A 124 -0.88 17.44 1.09
CA PRO A 124 -0.28 18.74 0.69
C PRO A 124 0.23 19.56 1.88
N LYS A 125 -0.51 19.56 2.99
CA LYS A 125 -0.17 20.31 4.19
C LYS A 125 1.17 19.87 4.82
N ASP A 126 1.51 18.60 4.74
CA ASP A 126 2.77 18.05 5.27
C ASP A 126 3.98 18.66 4.57
N TYR A 127 3.82 19.01 3.30
CA TYR A 127 4.81 19.68 2.46
C TYR A 127 4.70 21.21 2.48
N GLY A 128 3.81 21.78 3.32
CA GLY A 128 3.58 23.22 3.42
C GLY A 128 2.83 23.82 2.23
N PHE A 129 2.00 23.03 1.53
CA PHE A 129 1.09 23.52 0.49
C PHE A 129 -0.33 23.68 1.07
N SER A 130 -1.06 24.68 0.58
CA SER A 130 -2.46 24.92 0.99
C SER A 130 -3.47 23.96 0.34
N GLY A 131 -3.05 23.18 -0.68
CA GLY A 131 -3.90 22.24 -1.40
C GLY A 131 -3.15 21.52 -2.50
N LEU A 132 -3.89 20.72 -3.30
CA LEU A 132 -3.33 19.95 -4.39
C LEU A 132 -2.61 20.83 -5.41
N GLN A 133 -1.46 20.38 -5.84
CA GLN A 133 -0.53 21.11 -6.71
C GLN A 133 -0.61 20.62 -8.17
N LYS A 134 -0.25 21.46 -9.13
CA LYS A 134 -0.08 21.06 -10.53
C LYS A 134 1.11 20.11 -10.64
N GLY A 135 0.91 18.93 -11.24
CA GLY A 135 1.98 17.97 -11.50
C GLY A 135 2.49 17.20 -10.28
N ILE A 136 1.87 17.40 -9.10
CA ILE A 136 2.25 16.71 -7.86
C ILE A 136 1.01 16.05 -7.25
N SER A 137 1.05 14.74 -7.08
CA SER A 137 0.04 13.96 -6.36
C SER A 137 0.60 13.48 -5.02
N PHE A 138 -0.31 13.20 -4.10
CA PHE A 138 0.01 12.85 -2.73
C PHE A 138 -0.63 11.51 -2.40
N GLY A 139 0.12 10.59 -1.78
CA GLY A 139 -0.36 9.26 -1.36
C GLY A 139 -0.44 9.17 0.15
N VAL A 140 -1.52 8.63 0.69
CA VAL A 140 -1.69 8.41 2.12
C VAL A 140 -2.13 6.98 2.42
N ILE A 141 -1.76 6.48 3.59
CA ILE A 141 -2.37 5.32 4.21
C ILE A 141 -3.61 5.79 4.97
N ASP A 142 -4.78 5.20 4.70
CA ASP A 142 -5.99 5.42 5.50
C ASP A 142 -5.92 4.57 6.79
N TYR A 143 -5.15 5.05 7.75
CA TYR A 143 -5.00 4.41 9.05
C TYR A 143 -6.33 4.22 9.78
N ALA A 144 -7.29 5.13 9.57
CA ALA A 144 -8.62 4.98 10.15
C ALA A 144 -9.38 3.80 9.52
N LYS A 145 -9.24 3.58 8.20
CA LYS A 145 -9.81 2.41 7.53
C LYS A 145 -9.17 1.12 8.04
N GLU A 146 -7.85 1.09 8.12
CA GLU A 146 -7.11 -0.05 8.65
C GLU A 146 -7.57 -0.40 10.07
N GLY A 147 -7.66 0.59 10.95
CA GLY A 147 -8.18 0.42 12.31
C GLY A 147 -9.64 -0.08 12.34
N ARG A 148 -10.50 0.45 11.47
CA ARG A 148 -11.89 -0.03 11.37
C ARG A 148 -11.97 -1.50 10.98
N GLU A 149 -11.20 -1.92 9.97
CA GLU A 149 -11.22 -3.33 9.52
C GLU A 149 -10.65 -4.26 10.61
N LEU A 150 -9.58 -3.87 11.31
CA LEU A 150 -9.05 -4.62 12.45
C LEU A 150 -10.07 -4.75 13.58
N GLY A 151 -10.74 -3.66 13.94
CA GLY A 151 -11.76 -3.67 15.00
C GLY A 151 -12.96 -4.53 14.64
N LYS A 152 -13.43 -4.41 13.40
CA LYS A 152 -14.51 -5.23 12.85
C LYS A 152 -14.13 -6.72 12.87
N ALA A 153 -13.00 -7.09 12.27
CA ALA A 153 -12.55 -8.48 12.21
C ALA A 153 -12.37 -9.10 13.60
N THR A 154 -11.82 -8.32 14.55
CA THR A 154 -11.64 -8.80 15.93
C THR A 154 -12.98 -9.06 16.62
N GLY A 155 -13.93 -8.16 16.48
CA GLY A 155 -15.27 -8.32 17.06
C GLY A 155 -16.06 -9.45 16.41
N GLU A 156 -16.04 -9.57 15.10
CA GLU A 156 -16.66 -10.65 14.33
C GLU A 156 -16.09 -12.01 14.73
N CYS A 157 -14.77 -12.13 14.89
CA CYS A 157 -14.13 -13.34 15.38
C CYS A 157 -14.71 -13.77 16.75
N LEU A 158 -14.82 -12.85 17.70
CA LEU A 158 -15.37 -13.17 19.01
C LEU A 158 -16.79 -13.69 18.94
N VAL A 159 -17.62 -13.10 18.09
CA VAL A 159 -19.01 -13.56 17.88
C VAL A 159 -19.03 -14.93 17.22
N LEU A 160 -18.28 -15.14 16.15
CA LEU A 160 -18.20 -16.42 15.43
C LEU A 160 -17.68 -17.56 16.33
N GLN A 161 -16.75 -17.26 17.24
CA GLN A 161 -16.19 -18.20 18.20
C GLN A 161 -17.11 -18.45 19.42
N GLY A 162 -18.31 -17.87 19.46
CA GLY A 162 -19.21 -17.99 20.60
C GLY A 162 -18.73 -17.28 21.87
N LYS A 163 -17.86 -16.27 21.73
CA LYS A 163 -17.24 -15.52 22.85
C LYS A 163 -17.59 -14.02 22.81
N PRO A 164 -18.86 -13.61 22.63
CA PRO A 164 -19.23 -12.20 22.45
C PRO A 164 -18.96 -11.30 23.66
N THR A 165 -18.68 -11.91 24.84
CA THR A 165 -18.30 -11.22 26.07
C THR A 165 -16.81 -11.40 26.41
N GLY A 166 -16.06 -12.05 25.52
CA GLY A 166 -14.65 -12.36 25.70
C GLY A 166 -13.78 -11.12 25.86
N SER A 167 -12.61 -11.31 26.44
CA SER A 167 -11.61 -10.25 26.53
C SER A 167 -10.44 -10.51 25.59
N ILE A 168 -9.88 -9.44 25.06
CA ILE A 168 -8.70 -9.47 24.19
C ILE A 168 -7.54 -8.67 24.79
N ILE A 169 -6.35 -8.95 24.30
CA ILE A 169 -5.16 -8.10 24.46
C ILE A 169 -5.04 -7.26 23.20
N MET A 170 -4.89 -5.95 23.36
CA MET A 170 -4.70 -5.02 22.24
C MET A 170 -3.25 -4.57 22.20
N GLY A 171 -2.60 -4.82 21.07
CA GLY A 171 -1.36 -4.15 20.73
C GLY A 171 -1.60 -2.65 20.57
N VAL A 172 -0.62 -1.83 20.94
CA VAL A 172 -0.63 -0.39 20.68
C VAL A 172 0.69 0.03 20.06
N ASN A 173 0.63 0.97 19.14
CA ASN A 173 1.84 1.54 18.57
C ASN A 173 2.55 2.45 19.61
N PRO A 174 3.86 2.61 19.52
CA PRO A 174 4.59 3.60 20.33
C PRO A 174 4.03 5.01 20.17
N ALA A 175 4.20 5.85 21.18
CA ALA A 175 3.87 7.25 21.07
C ALA A 175 4.65 7.91 19.91
N GLY A 176 3.99 8.79 19.16
CA GLY A 176 4.59 9.46 18.00
C GLY A 176 4.55 8.65 16.68
N THR A 177 4.08 7.40 16.69
CA THR A 177 3.86 6.66 15.44
C THR A 177 2.79 7.36 14.59
N ILE A 178 3.12 7.58 13.31
CA ILE A 178 2.18 8.19 12.35
C ILE A 178 0.94 7.31 12.23
N GLY A 179 -0.24 7.93 12.25
CA GLY A 179 -1.52 7.24 12.13
C GLY A 179 -2.00 6.49 13.38
N LYS A 180 -1.18 6.45 14.46
CA LYS A 180 -1.56 5.75 15.71
C LYS A 180 -2.93 6.14 16.23
N LYS A 181 -3.16 7.45 16.39
CA LYS A 181 -4.42 7.97 16.97
C LYS A 181 -5.62 7.60 16.09
N GLU A 182 -5.50 7.78 14.79
CA GLU A 182 -6.53 7.50 13.80
C GLU A 182 -6.87 6.00 13.79
N MET A 183 -5.86 5.15 13.75
CA MET A 183 -6.00 3.71 13.70
C MET A 183 -6.60 3.14 14.99
N GLU A 184 -6.02 3.48 16.15
CA GLU A 184 -6.48 2.98 17.43
C GLU A 184 -7.90 3.48 17.78
N SER A 185 -8.21 4.74 17.48
CA SER A 185 -9.56 5.28 17.71
C SER A 185 -10.60 4.61 16.83
N ALA A 186 -10.29 4.41 15.55
CA ALA A 186 -11.18 3.74 14.61
C ALA A 186 -11.37 2.24 14.96
N PHE A 187 -10.31 1.58 15.42
CA PHE A 187 -10.38 0.22 15.95
C PHE A 187 -11.38 0.12 17.11
N LEU A 188 -11.25 0.97 18.13
CA LEU A 188 -12.10 0.94 19.31
C LEU A 188 -13.58 1.10 18.96
N VAL A 189 -13.90 2.02 18.06
CA VAL A 189 -15.28 2.25 17.59
C VAL A 189 -15.82 1.02 16.87
N ALA A 190 -15.06 0.46 15.93
CA ALA A 190 -15.49 -0.68 15.13
C ALA A 190 -15.57 -1.97 15.96
N PHE A 191 -14.61 -2.21 16.84
CA PHE A 191 -14.62 -3.33 17.79
C PHE A 191 -15.86 -3.30 18.70
N LYS A 192 -16.14 -2.13 19.31
CA LYS A 192 -17.32 -1.96 20.17
C LYS A 192 -18.63 -2.15 19.42
N LYS A 193 -18.68 -1.78 18.14
CA LYS A 193 -19.85 -2.00 17.29
C LYS A 193 -20.04 -3.48 16.97
N ALA A 194 -18.96 -4.21 16.64
CA ALA A 194 -19.03 -5.62 16.25
C ALA A 194 -19.23 -6.56 17.46
N ALA A 195 -18.64 -6.25 18.62
CA ALA A 195 -18.76 -7.03 19.85
C ALA A 195 -19.02 -6.09 21.06
N PRO A 196 -20.27 -5.59 21.24
CA PRO A 196 -20.59 -4.57 22.24
C PRO A 196 -20.26 -4.94 23.70
N LYS A 197 -20.27 -6.22 24.01
CA LYS A 197 -20.03 -6.75 25.39
C LYS A 197 -18.59 -7.22 25.59
N ALA A 198 -17.78 -7.29 24.53
CA ALA A 198 -16.36 -7.66 24.60
C ALA A 198 -15.53 -6.58 25.28
N LYS A 199 -14.39 -6.97 25.84
CA LYS A 199 -13.51 -6.08 26.61
C LYS A 199 -12.08 -6.15 26.10
N ILE A 200 -11.38 -5.03 26.20
CA ILE A 200 -9.92 -4.98 26.09
C ILE A 200 -9.38 -5.11 27.51
N ALA A 201 -8.83 -6.29 27.83
CA ALA A 201 -8.33 -6.57 29.18
C ALA A 201 -6.95 -5.94 29.43
N ARG A 202 -6.16 -5.74 28.35
CA ARG A 202 -4.83 -5.15 28.45
C ARG A 202 -4.43 -4.51 27.14
N GLN A 203 -3.72 -3.41 27.25
CA GLN A 203 -2.97 -2.80 26.13
C GLN A 203 -1.47 -3.01 26.36
N VAL A 204 -0.74 -3.34 25.29
CA VAL A 204 0.71 -3.56 25.33
C VAL A 204 1.38 -2.95 24.12
N SER A 205 2.51 -2.28 24.32
CA SER A 205 3.27 -1.73 23.21
C SER A 205 4.13 -2.81 22.56
N PHE A 206 3.90 -3.03 21.27
CA PHE A 206 4.70 -3.93 20.44
C PHE A 206 5.76 -3.13 19.70
N THR A 207 7.04 -3.48 19.91
CA THR A 207 8.19 -2.82 19.28
C THR A 207 9.29 -3.83 19.01
N GLY A 208 10.12 -3.52 18.01
CA GLY A 208 11.26 -4.34 17.65
C GLY A 208 10.89 -5.50 16.72
N ASP A 209 11.79 -6.45 16.63
CA ASP A 209 11.65 -7.64 15.79
C ASP A 209 10.60 -8.64 16.31
N GLN A 210 10.35 -9.67 15.53
CA GLN A 210 9.38 -10.71 15.85
C GLN A 210 9.67 -11.42 17.19
N ALA A 211 10.94 -11.68 17.52
CA ALA A 211 11.33 -12.37 18.75
C ALA A 211 11.01 -11.52 20.00
N LYS A 212 11.29 -10.22 19.93
CA LYS A 212 10.93 -9.26 20.97
C LYS A 212 9.43 -9.13 21.13
N GLN A 213 8.69 -9.05 20.02
CA GLN A 213 7.23 -8.97 20.02
C GLN A 213 6.60 -10.28 20.53
N GLN A 214 7.18 -11.45 20.23
CA GLN A 214 6.78 -12.73 20.84
C GLN A 214 6.96 -12.72 22.36
N SER A 215 8.08 -12.22 22.88
CA SER A 215 8.32 -12.09 24.30
C SER A 215 7.29 -11.18 24.98
N THR A 216 6.98 -10.05 24.35
CA THR A 216 5.94 -9.12 24.79
C THR A 216 4.56 -9.79 24.84
N ALA A 217 4.19 -10.52 23.78
CA ALA A 217 2.94 -11.28 23.71
C ALA A 217 2.87 -12.34 24.81
N ARG A 218 3.95 -13.10 25.07
CA ARG A 218 4.02 -14.10 26.14
C ARG A 218 3.75 -13.47 27.50
N SER A 219 4.41 -12.37 27.82
CA SER A 219 4.21 -11.65 29.09
C SER A 219 2.77 -11.13 29.23
N ALA A 220 2.18 -10.66 28.13
CA ALA A 220 0.80 -10.18 28.13
C ALA A 220 -0.21 -11.34 28.34
N ILE A 221 0.02 -12.50 27.74
CA ILE A 221 -0.81 -13.72 27.92
C ILE A 221 -0.72 -14.21 29.37
N GLN A 222 0.47 -14.22 29.97
CA GLN A 222 0.65 -14.58 31.37
C GLN A 222 -0.10 -13.64 32.32
N ALA A 223 -0.09 -12.33 32.02
CA ALA A 223 -0.80 -11.34 32.83
C ALA A 223 -2.33 -11.37 32.66
N VAL A 224 -2.83 -11.89 31.53
CA VAL A 224 -4.27 -11.99 31.23
C VAL A 224 -4.55 -13.38 30.63
N PRO A 225 -4.47 -14.48 31.44
CA PRO A 225 -4.61 -15.84 30.93
C PRO A 225 -6.02 -16.17 30.41
N THR A 226 -7.01 -15.36 30.76
CA THR A 226 -8.41 -15.46 30.30
C THR A 226 -8.66 -14.75 28.97
N ALA A 227 -7.68 -14.03 28.43
CA ALA A 227 -7.83 -13.39 27.11
C ALA A 227 -8.01 -14.45 26.02
N VAL A 228 -9.03 -14.27 25.20
CA VAL A 228 -9.41 -15.18 24.11
C VAL A 228 -8.94 -14.69 22.73
N GLY A 229 -8.14 -13.64 22.70
CA GLY A 229 -7.59 -13.12 21.46
C GLY A 229 -6.55 -12.03 21.68
N MET A 230 -5.89 -11.68 20.58
CA MET A 230 -4.93 -10.57 20.53
C MET A 230 -5.03 -9.89 19.18
N VAL A 231 -4.95 -8.55 19.17
CA VAL A 231 -4.83 -7.76 17.95
C VAL A 231 -3.50 -7.03 17.95
N THR A 232 -2.84 -6.99 16.78
CA THR A 232 -1.52 -6.37 16.58
C THR A 232 -1.49 -5.55 15.30
N TRP A 233 -0.54 -4.62 15.20
CA TRP A 233 -0.48 -3.63 14.13
C TRP A 233 0.63 -3.88 13.10
N THR A 234 1.36 -4.98 13.22
CA THR A 234 2.46 -5.34 12.32
C THR A 234 2.52 -6.83 12.08
N ASP A 235 3.19 -7.25 11.01
CA ASP A 235 3.45 -8.67 10.72
C ASP A 235 4.23 -9.35 11.85
N GLU A 236 5.26 -8.69 12.40
CA GLU A 236 6.08 -9.19 13.48
C GLU A 236 5.25 -9.41 14.76
N GLY A 237 4.34 -8.47 15.05
CA GLY A 237 3.39 -8.62 16.17
C GLY A 237 2.42 -9.76 15.98
N SER A 238 1.90 -9.92 14.77
CA SER A 238 0.97 -10.97 14.41
C SER A 238 1.62 -12.34 14.52
N LEU A 239 2.79 -12.52 13.93
CA LEU A 239 3.55 -13.78 13.98
C LEU A 239 4.11 -14.05 15.37
N GLY A 240 4.57 -13.01 16.08
CA GLY A 240 4.99 -13.09 17.47
C GLY A 240 3.87 -13.56 18.41
N SER A 241 2.64 -13.07 18.19
CA SER A 241 1.46 -13.48 18.93
C SER A 241 1.11 -14.95 18.69
N VAL A 242 1.12 -15.38 17.42
CA VAL A 242 0.94 -16.79 17.04
C VAL A 242 1.95 -17.69 17.76
N ALA A 243 3.22 -17.34 17.71
CA ALA A 243 4.29 -18.10 18.35
C ALA A 243 4.14 -18.14 19.89
N ALA A 244 3.74 -17.02 20.51
CA ALA A 244 3.53 -16.93 21.94
C ALA A 244 2.36 -17.83 22.42
N TYR A 245 1.23 -17.82 21.71
CA TYR A 245 0.09 -18.68 22.05
C TYR A 245 0.39 -20.16 21.81
N LYS A 246 1.10 -20.52 20.75
CA LYS A 246 1.60 -21.89 20.52
C LYS A 246 2.48 -22.36 21.69
N ALA A 247 3.44 -21.53 22.11
CA ALA A 247 4.33 -21.84 23.23
C ALA A 247 3.58 -21.96 24.57
N ALA A 248 2.43 -21.30 24.70
CA ALA A 248 1.53 -21.42 25.85
C ALA A 248 0.57 -22.64 25.77
N GLY A 249 0.72 -23.51 24.76
CA GLY A 249 -0.11 -24.71 24.55
C GLY A 249 -1.55 -24.41 24.15
N LYS A 250 -1.84 -23.21 23.67
CA LYS A 250 -3.20 -22.82 23.25
C LYS A 250 -3.48 -23.28 21.82
N LYS A 251 -4.69 -23.74 21.58
CA LYS A 251 -5.19 -24.07 20.25
C LYS A 251 -5.57 -22.78 19.52
N LEU A 252 -4.87 -22.47 18.43
CA LEU A 252 -5.00 -21.19 17.73
C LEU A 252 -6.37 -21.01 17.09
N GLU A 253 -6.97 -22.10 16.59
CA GLU A 253 -8.33 -22.12 16.04
C GLU A 253 -9.42 -21.67 17.02
N ASN A 254 -9.13 -21.69 18.31
CA ASN A 254 -10.02 -21.23 19.38
C ASN A 254 -9.73 -19.80 19.83
N LEU A 255 -8.86 -19.08 19.13
CA LEU A 255 -8.43 -17.73 19.50
C LEU A 255 -8.75 -16.72 18.41
N CYS A 256 -9.06 -15.49 18.81
CA CYS A 256 -9.21 -14.37 17.92
C CYS A 256 -7.88 -13.63 17.76
N LEU A 257 -7.01 -14.17 16.92
CA LEU A 257 -5.74 -13.52 16.55
C LEU A 257 -5.94 -12.76 15.25
N VAL A 258 -5.88 -11.43 15.34
CA VAL A 258 -6.08 -10.52 14.22
C VAL A 258 -4.85 -9.61 14.12
N GLY A 259 -4.37 -9.40 12.92
CA GLY A 259 -3.18 -8.61 12.69
C GLY A 259 -3.29 -7.60 11.56
N ALA A 260 -2.37 -6.64 11.54
CA ALA A 260 -2.09 -5.82 10.38
C ALA A 260 -0.73 -6.18 9.79
N GLY A 261 -0.52 -5.79 8.52
CA GLY A 261 0.71 -6.01 7.80
C GLY A 261 0.46 -6.35 6.34
N GLY A 262 0.96 -7.46 5.85
CA GLY A 262 0.79 -7.91 4.47
C GLY A 262 1.98 -8.71 3.95
N GLY A 263 2.92 -9.03 4.82
CA GLY A 263 4.06 -9.87 4.50
C GLY A 263 3.65 -11.31 4.17
N PRO A 264 4.41 -12.00 3.30
CA PRO A 264 4.07 -13.36 2.85
C PRO A 264 3.87 -14.36 3.98
N GLN A 265 4.65 -14.25 5.07
CA GLN A 265 4.57 -15.15 6.22
C GLN A 265 3.27 -14.95 7.01
N ALA A 266 2.83 -13.71 7.23
CA ALA A 266 1.59 -13.43 7.91
C ALA A 266 0.36 -13.84 7.06
N ILE A 267 0.42 -13.63 5.73
CA ILE A 267 -0.61 -14.13 4.80
C ILE A 267 -0.66 -15.67 4.85
N ALA A 268 0.50 -16.34 4.89
CA ALA A 268 0.56 -17.79 5.02
C ALA A 268 -0.03 -18.27 6.36
N ALA A 269 0.17 -17.51 7.44
CA ALA A 269 -0.41 -17.83 8.75
C ALA A 269 -1.96 -17.75 8.76
N VAL A 270 -2.55 -16.81 7.99
CA VAL A 270 -4.01 -16.79 7.77
C VAL A 270 -4.46 -18.05 7.03
N LYS A 271 -3.79 -18.37 5.91
CA LYS A 271 -4.12 -19.59 5.12
C LYS A 271 -3.98 -20.89 5.90
N ALA A 272 -3.11 -20.91 6.91
CA ALA A 272 -2.89 -22.03 7.81
C ALA A 272 -3.79 -22.00 9.06
N ASN A 273 -4.81 -21.15 9.11
CA ASN A 273 -5.73 -20.95 10.22
C ASN A 273 -5.02 -20.61 11.56
N GLN A 274 -3.87 -19.95 11.48
CA GLN A 274 -3.11 -19.52 12.67
C GLN A 274 -3.43 -18.07 13.06
N LEU A 275 -3.88 -17.27 12.09
CA LEU A 275 -4.49 -15.96 12.29
C LEU A 275 -5.92 -16.01 11.75
N PHE A 276 -6.87 -15.45 12.48
CA PHE A 276 -8.24 -15.32 12.02
C PHE A 276 -8.35 -14.37 10.84
N SER A 277 -7.66 -13.24 10.90
CA SER A 277 -7.65 -12.24 9.84
C SER A 277 -6.37 -11.42 9.86
N LEU A 278 -5.98 -10.96 8.69
CA LEU A 278 -4.89 -10.02 8.48
C LEU A 278 -5.39 -8.86 7.62
N ILE A 279 -5.23 -7.65 8.12
CA ILE A 279 -5.56 -6.42 7.41
C ILE A 279 -4.26 -5.92 6.76
N ALA A 280 -4.18 -6.07 5.45
CA ALA A 280 -2.96 -5.79 4.69
C ALA A 280 -3.06 -4.48 3.92
N LEU A 281 -1.96 -3.73 3.86
CA LEU A 281 -1.77 -2.72 2.85
C LEU A 281 -1.47 -3.42 1.52
N ASP A 282 -2.26 -3.13 0.49
CA ASP A 282 -2.04 -3.70 -0.86
C ASP A 282 -0.97 -2.86 -1.59
N PHE A 283 0.30 -3.11 -1.26
CA PHE A 283 1.42 -2.41 -1.88
C PHE A 283 1.49 -2.64 -3.39
N GLY A 284 1.03 -3.79 -3.89
CA GLY A 284 0.97 -4.03 -5.33
C GLY A 284 0.01 -3.07 -6.03
N ALA A 285 -1.18 -2.91 -5.49
CA ALA A 285 -2.16 -1.95 -6.01
C ALA A 285 -1.71 -0.49 -5.76
N ASP A 286 -1.01 -0.21 -4.65
CA ASP A 286 -0.45 1.12 -4.37
C ASP A 286 0.62 1.52 -5.39
N ILE A 287 1.57 0.63 -5.66
CA ILE A 287 2.60 0.83 -6.69
C ILE A 287 1.95 1.10 -8.06
N ALA A 288 0.98 0.25 -8.43
CA ALA A 288 0.29 0.38 -9.71
C ALA A 288 -0.43 1.74 -9.84
N GLN A 289 -1.18 2.17 -8.81
CA GLN A 289 -1.86 3.47 -8.84
C GLN A 289 -0.90 4.65 -8.91
N ASN A 290 0.25 4.59 -8.21
CA ASN A 290 1.26 5.64 -8.23
C ASN A 290 1.92 5.77 -9.62
N ILE A 291 2.23 4.65 -10.28
CA ILE A 291 2.77 4.63 -11.64
C ILE A 291 1.75 5.14 -12.66
N VAL A 292 0.50 4.69 -12.57
CA VAL A 292 -0.60 5.17 -13.43
C VAL A 292 -0.79 6.68 -13.26
N GLU A 293 -0.72 7.18 -12.04
CA GLU A 293 -0.82 8.61 -11.77
C GLU A 293 0.37 9.38 -12.33
N LEU A 294 1.60 8.90 -12.21
CA LEU A 294 2.78 9.50 -12.85
C LEU A 294 2.60 9.57 -14.37
N LYS A 295 2.16 8.46 -15.01
CA LYS A 295 1.88 8.47 -16.47
C LYS A 295 0.82 9.51 -16.84
N ARG A 296 -0.26 9.60 -16.06
CA ARG A 296 -1.31 10.60 -16.28
C ARG A 296 -0.79 12.03 -16.20
N LEU A 297 0.05 12.31 -15.19
CA LEU A 297 0.65 13.64 -14.99
C LEU A 297 1.66 13.97 -16.09
N ILE A 298 2.46 13.00 -16.53
CA ILE A 298 3.43 13.16 -17.60
C ILE A 298 2.72 13.44 -18.93
N ALA A 299 1.70 12.65 -19.27
CA ALA A 299 0.91 12.83 -20.48
C ALA A 299 0.09 14.12 -20.50
N ASN A 300 -0.22 14.68 -19.34
CA ASN A 300 -0.98 15.94 -19.22
C ASN A 300 -0.24 16.94 -18.32
N PRO A 301 0.71 17.72 -18.89
CA PRO A 301 1.58 18.61 -18.13
C PRO A 301 0.88 19.68 -17.30
N THR A 302 -0.38 20.01 -17.61
CA THR A 302 -1.17 21.01 -16.90
C THR A 302 -2.05 20.40 -15.80
N ALA A 303 -2.12 19.07 -15.73
CA ALA A 303 -2.99 18.38 -14.80
C ALA A 303 -2.65 18.71 -13.34
N LYS A 304 -3.69 18.98 -12.57
CA LYS A 304 -3.62 19.04 -11.11
C LYS A 304 -3.43 17.63 -10.56
N GLY A 305 -2.60 17.49 -9.55
CA GLY A 305 -2.42 16.23 -8.82
C GLY A 305 -3.66 15.80 -8.06
N LYS A 306 -3.61 14.60 -7.53
CA LYS A 306 -4.67 13.98 -6.74
C LYS A 306 -4.18 13.60 -5.35
N GLN A 307 -5.11 13.42 -4.44
CA GLN A 307 -4.89 12.64 -3.23
C GLN A 307 -5.16 11.17 -3.58
N LEU A 308 -4.15 10.32 -3.45
CA LEU A 308 -4.24 8.88 -3.60
C LEU A 308 -4.34 8.24 -2.21
N THR A 309 -4.92 7.06 -2.13
CA THR A 309 -5.02 6.32 -0.87
C THR A 309 -4.51 4.90 -1.10
N THR A 310 -3.57 4.47 -0.28
CA THR A 310 -3.07 3.10 -0.32
C THR A 310 -4.20 2.12 -0.07
N PRO A 311 -4.49 1.18 -0.97
CA PRO A 311 -5.57 0.23 -0.79
C PRO A 311 -5.35 -0.69 0.40
N VAL A 312 -6.44 -1.07 1.05
CA VAL A 312 -6.44 -2.05 2.15
C VAL A 312 -7.11 -3.32 1.68
N LYS A 313 -6.48 -4.45 1.92
CA LYS A 313 -6.97 -5.79 1.62
C LYS A 313 -7.14 -6.60 2.90
N VAL A 314 -8.26 -7.27 3.03
CA VAL A 314 -8.54 -8.14 4.18
C VAL A 314 -8.35 -9.59 3.75
N TYR A 315 -7.49 -10.31 4.47
CA TYR A 315 -7.34 -11.76 4.38
C TYR A 315 -8.03 -12.39 5.59
N SER A 316 -8.87 -13.38 5.35
CA SER A 316 -9.54 -14.17 6.37
C SER A 316 -9.71 -15.60 5.89
N TRP A 317 -9.86 -16.56 6.79
CA TRP A 317 -10.20 -17.95 6.51
C TRP A 317 -11.69 -18.21 6.70
#